data_c9bc6d8db28fab1aa4b2eb1d6d11145c
#
_entry.id   c9bc6d8db28fab1aa4b2eb1d6d11145c
#
_cell.length_a   1.000
_cell.length_b   1.000
_cell.length_c   1.000
_cell.angle_alpha   90.00
_cell.angle_beta   90.00
_cell.angle_gamma   90.00
#
_symmetry.space_group_name_H-M   'P 1'
#
loop_
_entity.id
_entity.type
_entity.pdbx_description
1 polymer ?
#
loop_
_entity_poly.entity_id
_entity_poly.type
_entity_poly.pdbx_seq_one_letter_code
_entity_poly.pdbx_strand_id
1 'polypeptide(L)'
;MSYADLLEEENLNSQFLMVLRPRRRVDSFTVFSGSVYSDSFSFGFVSGVSIDGVDLTVGASSALSAGEFFWDNEEQTLYARLLDGSSPNDSFTIVTYEIYAATFDQHWFRDPLDSDSEPTYFEPIVPKSLDIKTSTEDNFMGYMPVQSSSITFSNAFHIFEKHLYDSSFNRASIKIWRLLDELAIENIKLVYDGFMGDVSYEGSTVSVKCY
;
A
#
# COMPACT_ATOMS: atom_id res chain seq x y z
N MET A 1 14.95 -23.99 -10.24
CA MET A 1 13.90 -24.65 -9.46
C MET A 1 12.62 -23.86 -9.66
N SER A 2 11.51 -24.48 -10.03
CA SER A 2 10.26 -23.75 -10.28
C SER A 2 9.51 -23.52 -8.98
N TYR A 3 8.52 -22.59 -8.96
CA TYR A 3 7.65 -22.37 -7.79
C TYR A 3 6.95 -23.67 -7.35
N ALA A 4 6.58 -24.54 -8.31
CA ALA A 4 5.94 -25.83 -8.01
C ALA A 4 6.91 -26.80 -7.31
N ASP A 5 8.17 -26.85 -7.74
CA ASP A 5 9.20 -27.72 -7.15
C ASP A 5 9.49 -27.29 -5.68
N LEU A 6 9.49 -25.98 -5.41
CA LEU A 6 9.71 -25.45 -4.07
C LEU A 6 8.53 -25.71 -3.12
N LEU A 7 7.28 -25.81 -3.62
CA LEU A 7 6.11 -26.13 -2.79
C LEU A 7 6.09 -27.57 -2.28
N GLU A 8 6.83 -28.49 -2.90
CA GLU A 8 6.90 -29.92 -2.51
C GLU A 8 7.90 -30.15 -1.37
N GLU A 9 8.74 -29.17 -1.02
CA GLU A 9 9.67 -29.29 0.10
C GLU A 9 8.94 -29.02 1.43
N GLU A 10 8.98 -30.00 2.35
CA GLU A 10 8.22 -30.01 3.63
C GLU A 10 8.64 -28.92 4.66
N ASN A 11 9.66 -28.08 4.39
CA ASN A 11 10.20 -27.10 5.33
C ASN A 11 10.34 -25.68 4.79
N LEU A 12 9.42 -25.23 3.95
CA LEU A 12 9.50 -23.89 3.38
C LEU A 12 9.20 -22.80 4.39
N ASN A 13 10.18 -21.97 4.69
CA ASN A 13 9.97 -20.67 5.33
C ASN A 13 9.29 -19.72 4.35
N SER A 14 7.95 -19.78 4.27
CA SER A 14 7.20 -18.84 3.48
C SER A 14 7.38 -17.43 4.01
N GLN A 15 7.86 -16.55 3.17
CA GLN A 15 8.01 -15.14 3.43
C GLN A 15 6.91 -14.38 2.68
N PHE A 16 6.51 -13.23 3.19
CA PHE A 16 5.46 -12.44 2.57
C PHE A 16 5.90 -11.00 2.42
N LEU A 17 5.56 -10.42 1.27
CA LEU A 17 5.64 -8.99 1.01
C LEU A 17 4.21 -8.46 0.90
N MET A 18 3.96 -7.27 1.43
CA MET A 18 2.64 -6.65 1.42
C MET A 18 2.74 -5.19 1.05
N VAL A 19 1.81 -4.74 0.23
CA VAL A 19 1.60 -3.33 -0.06
C VAL A 19 0.19 -2.96 0.36
N LEU A 20 0.08 -2.09 1.35
CA LEU A 20 -1.16 -1.54 1.84
C LEU A 20 -1.33 -0.13 1.30
N ARG A 21 -2.54 0.24 0.86
CA ARG A 21 -2.86 1.56 0.29
C ARG A 21 -3.94 2.29 1.08
N PRO A 22 -3.64 2.72 2.31
CA PRO A 22 -4.56 3.52 3.09
C PRO A 22 -4.80 4.90 2.47
N ARG A 23 -5.87 5.58 2.93
CA ARG A 23 -6.27 6.90 2.46
C ARG A 23 -6.17 7.90 3.58
N ARG A 24 -5.68 9.09 3.26
CA ARG A 24 -5.59 10.20 4.21
C ARG A 24 -6.19 11.47 3.61
N ARG A 25 -6.94 12.20 4.42
CA ARG A 25 -7.35 13.57 4.09
C ARG A 25 -6.17 14.53 4.30
N VAL A 26 -5.97 15.43 3.36
CA VAL A 26 -4.96 16.49 3.41
C VAL A 26 -5.64 17.83 3.15
N ASP A 27 -5.34 18.82 3.98
CA ASP A 27 -5.92 20.16 3.96
C ASP A 27 -4.91 21.27 4.27
N SER A 28 -3.62 20.99 4.13
CA SER A 28 -2.50 21.87 4.52
C SER A 28 -1.62 22.34 3.36
N PHE A 29 -2.14 22.35 2.14
CA PHE A 29 -1.36 22.76 0.97
C PHE A 29 -0.96 24.24 1.03
N THR A 30 0.27 24.51 0.60
CA THR A 30 0.80 25.86 0.42
C THR A 30 1.06 26.16 -1.06
N VAL A 31 0.99 27.43 -1.45
CA VAL A 31 1.29 27.81 -2.83
C VAL A 31 2.76 27.57 -3.10
N PHE A 32 3.07 26.72 -4.10
CA PHE A 32 4.43 26.49 -4.57
C PHE A 32 4.79 27.45 -5.73
N SER A 33 3.98 27.43 -6.81
CA SER A 33 4.19 28.30 -7.97
C SER A 33 2.90 28.48 -8.76
N GLY A 34 2.40 29.69 -8.89
CA GLY A 34 1.16 29.99 -9.62
C GLY A 34 -0.03 29.23 -9.03
N SER A 35 -0.62 28.30 -9.79
CA SER A 35 -1.71 27.42 -9.37
C SER A 35 -1.25 26.00 -9.00
N VAL A 36 0.04 25.79 -8.75
CA VAL A 36 0.62 24.57 -8.20
C VAL A 36 0.75 24.74 -6.70
N TYR A 37 0.27 23.77 -5.96
CA TYR A 37 0.30 23.72 -4.49
C TYR A 37 1.14 22.55 -4.02
N SER A 38 1.77 22.67 -2.86
CA SER A 38 2.57 21.60 -2.27
C SER A 38 2.28 21.39 -0.79
N ASP A 39 2.47 20.17 -0.33
CA ASP A 39 2.43 19.79 1.07
C ASP A 39 3.51 18.74 1.37
N SER A 40 4.14 18.84 2.56
CA SER A 40 5.08 17.84 3.04
C SER A 40 4.31 16.62 3.55
N PHE A 41 4.58 15.44 2.97
CA PHE A 41 3.83 14.23 3.26
C PHE A 41 4.76 13.09 3.67
N SER A 42 4.95 12.89 4.97
CA SER A 42 5.92 11.95 5.54
C SER A 42 5.36 10.55 5.86
N PHE A 43 4.26 10.13 5.20
CA PHE A 43 3.58 8.86 5.52
C PHE A 43 3.99 7.69 4.63
N GLY A 44 4.65 7.94 3.53
CA GLY A 44 5.06 6.93 2.57
C GLY A 44 4.94 7.41 1.14
N PHE A 45 5.11 6.52 0.17
CA PHE A 45 5.00 6.84 -1.24
C PHE A 45 3.55 7.18 -1.63
N VAL A 46 3.32 8.36 -2.22
CA VAL A 46 1.99 8.76 -2.71
C VAL A 46 1.69 8.10 -4.04
N SER A 47 0.69 7.23 -4.08
CA SER A 47 0.27 6.51 -5.27
C SER A 47 -0.98 7.06 -5.93
N GLY A 48 -1.70 7.97 -5.29
CA GLY A 48 -2.89 8.60 -5.86
C GLY A 48 -3.37 9.82 -5.09
N VAL A 49 -3.97 10.77 -5.80
CA VAL A 49 -4.62 11.95 -5.24
C VAL A 49 -5.99 12.11 -5.86
N SER A 50 -7.01 12.27 -5.02
CA SER A 50 -8.39 12.56 -5.43
C SER A 50 -8.88 13.83 -4.77
N ILE A 51 -9.47 14.73 -5.54
CA ILE A 51 -10.01 16.00 -5.07
C ILE A 51 -11.48 16.09 -5.44
N ASP A 52 -12.35 16.22 -4.42
CA ASP A 52 -13.82 16.20 -4.55
C ASP A 52 -14.34 14.98 -5.34
N GLY A 53 -13.65 13.84 -5.19
CA GLY A 53 -13.99 12.58 -5.86
C GLY A 53 -13.49 12.48 -7.31
N VAL A 54 -12.68 13.43 -7.78
CA VAL A 54 -12.02 13.38 -9.09
C VAL A 54 -10.55 13.01 -8.89
N ASP A 55 -10.12 11.91 -9.50
CA ASP A 55 -8.73 11.46 -9.42
C ASP A 55 -7.85 12.32 -10.33
N LEU A 56 -6.72 12.79 -9.79
CA LEU A 56 -5.68 13.47 -10.56
C LEU A 56 -4.78 12.44 -11.27
N THR A 57 -4.23 12.85 -12.40
CA THR A 57 -3.25 12.04 -13.13
C THR A 57 -1.83 12.30 -12.60
N VAL A 58 -0.94 11.33 -12.76
CA VAL A 58 0.46 11.46 -12.32
C VAL A 58 1.22 12.34 -13.31
N GLY A 59 1.80 13.43 -12.81
CA GLY A 59 2.71 14.30 -13.57
C GLY A 59 4.17 13.80 -13.50
N ALA A 60 4.98 14.22 -14.44
CA ALA A 60 6.39 13.82 -14.51
C ALA A 60 7.34 14.64 -13.61
N SER A 61 6.90 15.78 -13.11
CA SER A 61 7.68 16.70 -12.27
C SER A 61 6.75 17.68 -11.54
N SER A 62 7.29 18.54 -10.69
CA SER A 62 6.55 19.63 -10.03
C SER A 62 6.02 20.71 -10.99
N ALA A 63 6.38 20.69 -12.28
CA ALA A 63 5.82 21.55 -13.33
C ALA A 63 4.51 20.94 -13.88
N LEU A 64 3.45 20.97 -13.10
CA LEU A 64 2.19 20.26 -13.36
C LEU A 64 1.29 20.93 -14.40
N SER A 65 0.66 20.14 -15.24
CA SER A 65 -0.55 20.53 -15.99
C SER A 65 -1.77 20.53 -15.08
N ALA A 66 -2.88 21.12 -15.55
CA ALA A 66 -4.14 21.12 -14.79
C ALA A 66 -4.68 19.68 -14.62
N GLY A 67 -5.04 19.31 -13.41
CA GLY A 67 -5.53 17.97 -13.06
C GLY A 67 -4.42 16.94 -12.82
N GLU A 68 -3.20 17.38 -12.55
CA GLU A 68 -2.06 16.49 -12.25
C GLU A 68 -1.59 16.63 -10.81
N PHE A 69 -0.96 15.57 -10.31
CA PHE A 69 -0.13 15.57 -9.11
C PHE A 69 1.25 14.97 -9.39
N PHE A 70 2.24 15.34 -8.59
CA PHE A 70 3.57 14.77 -8.60
C PHE A 70 4.02 14.50 -7.17
N TRP A 71 4.59 13.34 -6.93
CA TRP A 71 5.20 12.97 -5.67
C TRP A 71 6.72 13.00 -5.80
N ASP A 72 7.36 13.86 -5.02
CA ASP A 72 8.81 13.88 -4.88
C ASP A 72 9.23 13.01 -3.69
N ASN A 73 9.81 11.85 -4.01
CA ASN A 73 10.19 10.87 -3.00
C ASN A 73 11.45 11.30 -2.22
N GLU A 74 12.32 12.13 -2.80
CA GLU A 74 13.53 12.63 -2.12
C GLU A 74 13.18 13.72 -1.12
N GLU A 75 12.32 14.66 -1.51
CA GLU A 75 11.91 15.79 -0.68
C GLU A 75 10.68 15.44 0.20
N GLN A 76 10.08 14.27 0.04
CA GLN A 76 8.83 13.86 0.70
C GLN A 76 7.74 14.92 0.54
N THR A 77 7.60 15.43 -0.68
CA THR A 77 6.72 16.56 -0.99
C THR A 77 5.73 16.16 -2.08
N LEU A 78 4.45 16.39 -1.79
CA LEU A 78 3.36 16.23 -2.73
C LEU A 78 3.06 17.56 -3.40
N TYR A 79 3.06 17.58 -4.72
CA TYR A 79 2.63 18.71 -5.55
C TYR A 79 1.30 18.36 -6.22
N ALA A 80 0.37 19.30 -6.25
CA ALA A 80 -0.93 19.12 -6.88
C ALA A 80 -1.38 20.40 -7.60
N ARG A 81 -2.06 20.23 -8.74
CA ARG A 81 -2.71 21.32 -9.48
C ARG A 81 -4.11 20.89 -9.88
N LEU A 82 -5.12 21.63 -9.41
CA LEU A 82 -6.51 21.39 -9.76
C LEU A 82 -6.80 21.78 -11.21
N LEU A 83 -7.86 21.21 -11.78
CA LEU A 83 -8.28 21.50 -13.15
C LEU A 83 -8.61 22.98 -13.38
N ASP A 84 -9.22 23.63 -12.38
CA ASP A 84 -9.61 25.05 -12.42
C ASP A 84 -8.55 25.99 -11.83
N GLY A 85 -7.45 25.44 -11.30
CA GLY A 85 -6.36 26.18 -10.67
C GLY A 85 -6.69 26.72 -9.28
N SER A 86 -7.83 26.34 -8.68
CA SER A 86 -8.18 26.69 -7.31
C SER A 86 -7.28 26.00 -6.27
N SER A 87 -7.39 26.42 -5.01
CA SER A 87 -6.64 25.82 -3.90
C SER A 87 -7.19 24.46 -3.49
N PRO A 88 -6.35 23.42 -3.34
CA PRO A 88 -6.78 22.13 -2.79
C PRO A 88 -7.34 22.24 -1.36
N ASN A 89 -7.01 23.30 -0.61
CA ASN A 89 -7.49 23.50 0.76
C ASN A 89 -8.99 23.84 0.82
N ASP A 90 -9.57 24.33 -0.28
CA ASP A 90 -10.98 24.64 -0.40
C ASP A 90 -11.81 23.43 -0.83
N SER A 91 -11.17 22.28 -1.02
CA SER A 91 -11.73 21.05 -1.55
C SER A 91 -11.50 19.87 -0.60
N PHE A 92 -12.24 18.77 -0.82
CA PHE A 92 -12.04 17.54 -0.07
C PHE A 92 -10.94 16.70 -0.75
N THR A 93 -9.69 16.91 -0.30
CA THR A 93 -8.51 16.23 -0.87
C THR A 93 -8.19 14.96 -0.11
N ILE A 94 -8.15 13.84 -0.83
CA ILE A 94 -7.75 12.52 -0.35
C ILE A 94 -6.47 12.08 -1.05
N VAL A 95 -5.47 11.72 -0.24
CA VAL A 95 -4.22 11.12 -0.70
C VAL A 95 -4.24 9.63 -0.41
N THR A 96 -3.96 8.81 -1.42
CA THR A 96 -3.69 7.38 -1.28
C THR A 96 -2.18 7.19 -1.27
N TYR A 97 -1.64 6.51 -0.25
CA TYR A 97 -0.21 6.27 -0.13
C TYR A 97 0.08 4.80 0.13
N GLU A 98 1.32 4.38 0.00
CA GLU A 98 1.72 2.99 0.13
C GLU A 98 2.52 2.76 1.40
N ILE A 99 2.18 1.68 2.12
CA ILE A 99 2.94 1.12 3.25
C ILE A 99 3.47 -0.23 2.79
N TYR A 100 4.78 -0.41 2.89
CA TYR A 100 5.47 -1.63 2.50
C TYR A 100 5.81 -2.43 3.75
N ALA A 101 5.19 -3.61 3.89
CA ALA A 101 5.33 -4.49 5.04
C ALA A 101 5.80 -5.88 4.61
N ALA A 102 6.61 -6.53 5.44
CA ALA A 102 7.09 -7.88 5.19
C ALA A 102 7.15 -8.71 6.48
N THR A 103 7.30 -10.02 6.32
CA THR A 103 7.58 -10.94 7.44
C THR A 103 9.07 -10.99 7.82
N PHE A 104 9.93 -10.32 7.05
CA PHE A 104 11.38 -10.26 7.23
C PHE A 104 11.92 -8.93 6.70
N ASP A 105 13.12 -8.56 7.11
CA ASP A 105 13.80 -7.34 6.68
C ASP A 105 14.29 -7.51 5.22
N GLN A 106 13.75 -6.70 4.29
CA GLN A 106 14.01 -6.90 2.87
C GLN A 106 13.93 -5.61 2.04
N HIS A 107 14.92 -5.42 1.16
CA HIS A 107 14.81 -4.53 0.01
C HIS A 107 14.30 -5.32 -1.19
N TRP A 108 13.25 -4.81 -1.83
CA TRP A 108 12.67 -5.41 -3.02
C TRP A 108 12.19 -4.33 -4.00
N PHE A 109 11.60 -4.72 -5.09
CA PHE A 109 10.98 -3.79 -6.02
C PHE A 109 9.67 -3.25 -5.45
N ARG A 110 9.34 -1.98 -5.69
CA ARG A 110 8.10 -1.35 -5.25
C ARG A 110 6.86 -2.12 -5.72
N ASP A 111 6.84 -2.54 -6.99
CA ASP A 111 5.96 -3.61 -7.43
C ASP A 111 6.74 -4.93 -7.40
N PRO A 112 6.40 -5.88 -6.52
CA PRO A 112 7.17 -7.11 -6.37
C PRO A 112 7.29 -7.98 -7.62
N LEU A 113 6.43 -7.77 -8.62
CA LEU A 113 6.46 -8.50 -9.90
C LEU A 113 7.12 -7.70 -11.03
N ASP A 114 7.54 -6.46 -10.79
CA ASP A 114 8.14 -5.57 -11.79
C ASP A 114 9.56 -5.17 -11.38
N SER A 115 10.56 -5.78 -12.01
CA SER A 115 11.98 -5.49 -11.76
C SER A 115 12.43 -4.09 -12.21
N ASP A 116 11.62 -3.42 -13.02
CA ASP A 116 11.90 -2.06 -13.50
C ASP A 116 11.33 -1.01 -12.54
N SER A 117 10.53 -1.42 -11.55
CA SER A 117 10.07 -0.53 -10.49
C SER A 117 11.19 -0.17 -9.51
N GLU A 118 11.05 0.97 -8.84
CA GLU A 118 12.07 1.46 -7.91
C GLU A 118 12.32 0.48 -6.75
N PRO A 119 13.60 0.28 -6.34
CA PRO A 119 13.92 -0.46 -5.13
C PRO A 119 13.31 0.21 -3.91
N THR A 120 12.62 -0.57 -3.08
CA THR A 120 11.88 -0.10 -1.91
C THR A 120 12.16 -1.01 -0.71
N TYR A 121 12.21 -0.41 0.47
CA TYR A 121 12.37 -1.14 1.72
C TYR A 121 11.02 -1.61 2.27
N PHE A 122 10.88 -2.91 2.48
CA PHE A 122 9.74 -3.54 3.13
C PHE A 122 10.07 -3.75 4.62
N GLU A 123 9.31 -3.10 5.48
CA GLU A 123 9.51 -3.15 6.94
C GLU A 123 9.08 -4.50 7.52
N PRO A 124 9.87 -5.14 8.39
CA PRO A 124 9.57 -6.45 8.99
C PRO A 124 8.54 -6.33 10.13
N ILE A 125 7.37 -5.78 9.84
CA ILE A 125 6.31 -5.51 10.82
C ILE A 125 5.21 -6.58 10.86
N VAL A 126 5.34 -7.62 10.03
CA VAL A 126 4.38 -8.73 9.99
C VAL A 126 4.92 -9.90 10.79
N PRO A 127 4.21 -10.42 11.80
CA PRO A 127 4.61 -11.63 12.49
C PRO A 127 4.71 -12.80 11.50
N LYS A 128 5.65 -13.73 11.74
CA LYS A 128 6.00 -14.84 10.83
C LYS A 128 4.86 -15.80 10.46
N SER A 129 3.71 -15.74 11.11
CA SER A 129 2.57 -16.62 10.82
C SER A 129 1.44 -15.82 10.16
N LEU A 130 1.34 -15.89 8.85
CA LEU A 130 0.17 -15.46 8.10
C LEU A 130 -0.70 -16.67 7.80
N ASP A 131 -1.88 -16.69 8.39
CA ASP A 131 -2.89 -17.72 8.11
C ASP A 131 -3.82 -17.20 6.98
N ILE A 132 -3.30 -17.21 5.75
CA ILE A 132 -4.11 -16.90 4.57
C ILE A 132 -4.86 -18.17 4.20
N LYS A 133 -6.12 -18.29 4.63
CA LYS A 133 -6.99 -19.40 4.23
C LYS A 133 -7.44 -19.16 2.78
N THR A 134 -6.83 -19.85 1.86
CA THR A 134 -7.33 -19.99 0.49
C THR A 134 -8.38 -21.11 0.51
N SER A 135 -9.67 -20.79 0.58
CA SER A 135 -10.69 -21.79 0.31
C SER A 135 -10.83 -21.95 -1.21
N THR A 136 -10.28 -23.02 -1.75
CA THR A 136 -10.63 -23.54 -3.06
C THR A 136 -11.92 -24.35 -2.92
N GLU A 137 -13.03 -23.73 -2.57
CA GLU A 137 -14.32 -24.35 -2.82
C GLU A 137 -14.66 -24.13 -4.30
N ASP A 138 -14.67 -25.21 -5.06
CA ASP A 138 -15.25 -25.31 -6.41
C ASP A 138 -16.74 -24.95 -6.35
N ASN A 139 -17.07 -23.68 -6.25
CA ASN A 139 -18.43 -23.22 -6.39
C ASN A 139 -18.79 -23.10 -7.87
N PHE A 140 -19.51 -24.10 -8.33
CA PHE A 140 -20.04 -24.31 -9.69
C PHE A 140 -20.95 -23.17 -10.22
N MET A 141 -21.10 -22.06 -9.49
CA MET A 141 -22.01 -20.95 -9.79
C MET A 141 -21.31 -19.60 -10.01
N GLY A 142 -19.99 -19.55 -10.16
CA GLY A 142 -19.29 -18.27 -10.49
C GLY A 142 -19.25 -17.22 -9.38
N TYR A 143 -19.66 -17.56 -8.16
CA TYR A 143 -19.42 -16.72 -6.99
C TYR A 143 -18.06 -17.09 -6.39
N MET A 144 -17.10 -16.17 -6.46
CA MET A 144 -15.90 -16.29 -5.63
C MET A 144 -16.34 -16.15 -4.16
N PRO A 145 -16.04 -17.12 -3.30
CA PRO A 145 -16.28 -16.93 -1.88
C PRO A 145 -15.44 -15.74 -1.41
N VAL A 146 -16.07 -14.81 -0.72
CA VAL A 146 -15.36 -13.69 -0.07
C VAL A 146 -14.53 -14.31 1.05
N GLN A 147 -13.24 -14.43 0.80
CA GLN A 147 -12.28 -14.87 1.81
C GLN A 147 -12.06 -13.73 2.78
N SER A 148 -12.53 -13.83 4.00
CA SER A 148 -12.13 -12.92 5.06
C SER A 148 -10.91 -13.49 5.77
N SER A 149 -9.81 -12.79 5.75
CA SER A 149 -8.65 -13.07 6.58
C SER A 149 -8.35 -11.90 7.51
N SER A 150 -7.68 -12.18 8.61
CA SER A 150 -7.19 -11.13 9.51
C SER A 150 -5.67 -11.17 9.49
N ILE A 151 -5.07 -10.02 9.23
CA ILE A 151 -3.62 -9.86 9.25
C ILE A 151 -3.26 -9.06 10.49
N THR A 152 -2.34 -9.59 11.28
CA THR A 152 -1.82 -8.90 12.45
C THR A 152 -0.46 -8.31 12.14
N PHE A 153 -0.29 -7.03 12.42
CA PHE A 153 0.96 -6.30 12.30
C PHE A 153 1.54 -6.02 13.68
N SER A 154 2.85 -6.08 13.80
CA SER A 154 3.54 -5.61 14.99
C SER A 154 3.51 -4.08 15.03
N ASN A 155 3.10 -3.51 16.16
CA ASN A 155 3.21 -2.09 16.44
C ASN A 155 4.35 -1.80 17.44
N ALA A 156 5.37 -2.65 17.46
CA ALA A 156 6.57 -2.40 18.24
C ALA A 156 7.14 -1.02 17.84
N PHE A 157 7.52 -0.23 18.83
CA PHE A 157 7.99 1.14 18.65
C PHE A 157 6.98 2.13 18.02
N HIS A 158 5.67 1.82 18.07
CA HIS A 158 4.59 2.69 17.55
C HIS A 158 4.67 2.99 16.05
N ILE A 159 5.30 2.13 15.25
CA ILE A 159 5.49 2.33 13.80
C ILE A 159 4.17 2.52 13.07
N PHE A 160 3.15 1.76 13.45
CA PHE A 160 1.82 1.83 12.84
C PHE A 160 0.92 2.96 13.37
N GLU A 161 1.29 3.55 14.51
CA GLU A 161 0.43 4.49 15.24
C GLU A 161 0.13 5.75 14.42
N LYS A 162 1.15 6.31 13.75
CA LYS A 162 0.98 7.47 12.86
C LYS A 162 -0.06 7.24 11.75
N HIS A 163 -0.19 6.00 11.29
CA HIS A 163 -1.14 5.65 10.22
C HIS A 163 -2.56 5.45 10.74
N LEU A 164 -2.74 5.05 12.01
CA LEU A 164 -4.06 4.74 12.59
C LEU A 164 -4.88 5.99 12.89
N TYR A 165 -4.25 7.08 13.33
CA TYR A 165 -4.96 8.29 13.75
C TYR A 165 -5.44 9.14 12.58
N ASP A 166 -4.65 9.22 11.51
CA ASP A 166 -4.88 10.18 10.43
C ASP A 166 -5.31 9.53 9.11
N SER A 167 -5.37 8.20 9.06
CA SER A 167 -5.63 7.49 7.81
C SER A 167 -6.79 6.49 7.92
N SER A 168 -7.50 6.32 6.83
CA SER A 168 -8.56 5.32 6.70
C SER A 168 -8.02 4.06 6.00
N PHE A 169 -8.10 2.94 6.71
CA PHE A 169 -7.84 1.61 6.14
C PHE A 169 -9.10 0.97 5.55
N ASN A 170 -10.28 1.43 5.95
CA ASN A 170 -11.53 0.86 5.47
C ASN A 170 -11.68 1.05 3.96
N ARG A 171 -11.88 -0.05 3.24
CA ARG A 171 -11.90 -0.15 1.77
C ARG A 171 -10.60 0.28 1.07
N ALA A 172 -9.51 0.39 1.80
CA ALA A 172 -8.20 0.57 1.21
C ALA A 172 -7.70 -0.76 0.62
N SER A 173 -7.01 -0.72 -0.51
CA SER A 173 -6.53 -1.95 -1.15
C SER A 173 -5.32 -2.51 -0.40
N ILE A 174 -5.18 -3.83 -0.46
CA ILE A 174 -4.03 -4.57 0.03
C ILE A 174 -3.67 -5.66 -0.96
N LYS A 175 -2.38 -5.78 -1.26
CA LYS A 175 -1.82 -6.89 -2.04
C LYS A 175 -0.80 -7.63 -1.21
N ILE A 176 -0.79 -8.96 -1.31
CA ILE A 176 0.13 -9.83 -0.59
C ILE A 176 0.76 -10.79 -1.57
N TRP A 177 2.07 -10.81 -1.58
CA TRP A 177 2.86 -11.77 -2.34
C TRP A 177 3.54 -12.73 -1.39
N ARG A 178 3.57 -13.99 -1.78
CA ARG A 178 4.34 -15.04 -1.14
C ARG A 178 5.66 -15.17 -1.88
N LEU A 179 6.75 -15.12 -1.13
CA LEU A 179 8.10 -15.37 -1.60
C LEU A 179 8.56 -16.69 -1.03
N LEU A 180 9.11 -17.56 -1.86
CA LEU A 180 9.76 -18.79 -1.44
C LEU A 180 11.26 -18.53 -1.20
N ASP A 181 11.97 -19.49 -0.59
CA ASP A 181 13.33 -19.32 -0.07
C ASP A 181 14.36 -18.70 -1.04
N GLU A 182 14.14 -18.77 -2.34
CA GLU A 182 14.98 -18.09 -3.33
C GLU A 182 14.41 -16.69 -3.62
N LEU A 183 15.24 -15.65 -3.41
CA LEU A 183 14.92 -14.25 -3.69
C LEU A 183 14.97 -13.94 -5.20
N ALA A 184 14.13 -14.62 -5.98
CA ALA A 184 14.03 -14.46 -7.41
C ALA A 184 12.58 -14.12 -7.80
N ILE A 185 12.39 -13.23 -8.78
CA ILE A 185 11.06 -12.79 -9.23
C ILE A 185 10.19 -13.98 -9.65
N GLU A 186 10.76 -15.01 -10.27
CA GLU A 186 10.03 -16.21 -10.68
C GLU A 186 9.46 -17.01 -9.49
N ASN A 187 9.97 -16.79 -8.29
CA ASN A 187 9.53 -17.45 -7.06
C ASN A 187 8.55 -16.60 -6.23
N ILE A 188 8.13 -15.46 -6.76
CA ILE A 188 7.10 -14.61 -6.16
C ILE A 188 5.73 -14.93 -6.76
N LYS A 189 4.74 -15.05 -5.90
CA LYS A 189 3.35 -15.24 -6.32
C LYS A 189 2.41 -14.33 -5.55
N LEU A 190 1.56 -13.60 -6.27
CA LEU A 190 0.44 -12.89 -5.69
C LEU A 190 -0.54 -13.92 -5.09
N VAL A 191 -0.73 -13.87 -3.77
CA VAL A 191 -1.60 -14.80 -3.04
C VAL A 191 -2.86 -14.15 -2.52
N TYR A 192 -2.89 -12.83 -2.46
CA TYR A 192 -4.06 -12.07 -2.07
C TYR A 192 -4.08 -10.69 -2.75
N ASP A 193 -5.23 -10.31 -3.29
CA ASP A 193 -5.53 -8.98 -3.82
C ASP A 193 -6.97 -8.64 -3.40
N GLY A 194 -7.12 -7.63 -2.55
CA GLY A 194 -8.42 -7.33 -1.96
C GLY A 194 -8.44 -6.00 -1.21
N PHE A 195 -9.38 -5.89 -0.29
CA PHE A 195 -9.60 -4.66 0.48
C PHE A 195 -9.46 -4.90 1.98
N MET A 196 -8.96 -3.88 2.66
CA MET A 196 -8.93 -3.82 4.12
C MET A 196 -10.29 -3.35 4.64
N GLY A 197 -10.70 -3.93 5.76
CA GLY A 197 -11.90 -3.54 6.50
C GLY A 197 -11.54 -2.90 7.83
N ASP A 198 -12.20 -3.41 8.88
CA ASP A 198 -12.02 -2.90 10.23
C ASP A 198 -10.60 -3.15 10.74
N VAL A 199 -10.06 -2.16 11.42
CA VAL A 199 -8.78 -2.22 12.10
C VAL A 199 -9.04 -2.28 13.60
N SER A 200 -8.43 -3.25 14.28
CA SER A 200 -8.43 -3.34 15.74
C SER A 200 -7.02 -3.18 16.28
N TYR A 201 -6.92 -2.52 17.42
CA TYR A 201 -5.66 -2.23 18.10
C TYR A 201 -5.64 -2.92 19.48
N GLU A 202 -4.61 -3.72 19.71
CA GLU A 202 -4.40 -4.39 21.00
C GLU A 202 -2.93 -4.21 21.45
N GLY A 203 -2.68 -3.10 22.18
CA GLY A 203 -1.36 -2.82 22.74
C GLY A 203 -0.24 -2.75 21.68
N SER A 204 0.57 -3.79 21.57
CA SER A 204 1.70 -3.87 20.64
C SER A 204 1.36 -4.43 19.26
N THR A 205 0.08 -4.70 18.98
CA THR A 205 -0.36 -5.28 17.71
C THR A 205 -1.52 -4.52 17.10
N VAL A 206 -1.56 -4.52 15.76
CA VAL A 206 -2.66 -3.98 14.95
C VAL A 206 -3.18 -5.10 14.08
N SER A 207 -4.46 -5.39 14.16
CA SER A 207 -5.10 -6.40 13.31
C SER A 207 -6.02 -5.74 12.30
N VAL A 208 -5.87 -6.13 11.04
CA VAL A 208 -6.65 -5.62 9.91
C VAL A 208 -7.44 -6.77 9.31
N LYS A 209 -8.76 -6.63 9.22
CA LYS A 209 -9.59 -7.56 8.46
C LYS A 209 -9.43 -7.30 6.97
N CYS A 210 -9.35 -8.36 6.18
CA CYS A 210 -9.22 -8.31 4.72
C CYS A 210 -10.39 -9.06 4.08
N TYR A 211 -10.93 -8.54 2.96
CA TYR A 211 -12.08 -9.05 2.23
C TYR A 211 -11.77 -9.19 0.74
#